data_606d06b1311be2eaf04b5345ea2b31ed
#
_entry.id   606d06b1311be2eaf04b5345ea2b31ed
#
_cell.length_a   1.000
_cell.length_b   1.000
_cell.length_c   1.000
_cell.angle_alpha   90.00
_cell.angle_beta   90.00
_cell.angle_gamma   90.00
#
_symmetry.space_group_name_H-M   'P 1'
#
loop_
_entity.id
_entity.type
_entity.pdbx_description
1 polymer ?
#
loop_
_entity_poly.entity_id
_entity_poly.type
_entity_poly.pdbx_seq_one_letter_code
_entity_poly.pdbx_strand_id
1 'polypeptide(L)'
;MSNPAVITLANASSRKGKFKRFVIEDNIGESMHLHIDNMRVDFTIKEFLEFSQMIRESLLELDFIDGYNIENFDEHFLKECANFLPKLKNIKIEEIELSKLNCIVHSNYRSDLNLIKLVPIVKIPAYKYLQGDKKDFLNYGQFNYFGMNNEKRLLDLVESIKTNGYPYLDKYIVLFNGEDSIRDGQHRAAVLAHLYGLHFKVKIMRFYFDGESHLMNINKNNFKIGLKWFARKSYRKFKRYI
;
A
#
# COMPACT_ATOMS: atom_id res chain seq x y z
N MET A 1 -1.81 -13.68 -48.77
CA MET A 1 -1.60 -12.52 -47.88
C MET A 1 -0.80 -13.02 -46.70
N SER A 2 0.44 -12.58 -46.54
CA SER A 2 1.25 -12.90 -45.36
C SER A 2 0.62 -12.20 -44.18
N ASN A 3 0.37 -12.94 -43.09
CA ASN A 3 -0.04 -12.32 -41.85
C ASN A 3 1.02 -11.27 -41.46
N PRO A 4 0.62 -10.06 -41.12
CA PRO A 4 1.58 -9.06 -40.63
C PRO A 4 2.30 -9.64 -39.43
N ALA A 5 3.61 -9.41 -39.36
CA ALA A 5 4.39 -9.87 -38.22
C ALA A 5 3.97 -9.08 -36.97
N VAL A 6 3.64 -9.77 -35.88
CA VAL A 6 3.35 -9.16 -34.60
C VAL A 6 4.60 -9.21 -33.74
N ILE A 7 5.02 -8.05 -33.22
CA ILE A 7 6.17 -7.92 -32.33
C ILE A 7 5.67 -7.51 -30.94
N THR A 8 5.91 -8.31 -29.93
CA THR A 8 5.65 -7.94 -28.55
C THR A 8 6.69 -6.92 -28.08
N LEU A 9 6.27 -5.68 -27.83
CA LEU A 9 7.12 -4.61 -27.37
C LEU A 9 7.32 -4.61 -25.84
N ALA A 10 6.23 -4.97 -25.12
CA ALA A 10 6.25 -5.08 -23.67
C ALA A 10 5.26 -6.15 -23.20
N ASN A 11 5.63 -6.84 -22.11
CA ASN A 11 4.77 -7.85 -21.49
C ASN A 11 4.91 -7.81 -19.97
N ALA A 12 3.87 -7.35 -19.29
CA ALA A 12 3.75 -7.31 -17.84
C ALA A 12 2.68 -8.30 -17.33
N SER A 13 2.31 -9.29 -18.14
CA SER A 13 1.34 -10.31 -17.76
C SER A 13 1.85 -11.15 -16.59
N SER A 14 0.99 -11.40 -15.61
CA SER A 14 1.36 -12.19 -14.45
C SER A 14 0.21 -13.07 -13.97
N ARG A 15 0.47 -14.35 -13.72
CA ARG A 15 -0.53 -15.25 -13.13
C ARG A 15 -0.97 -14.83 -11.72
N LYS A 16 -0.13 -14.07 -11.00
CA LYS A 16 -0.38 -13.56 -9.64
C LYS A 16 -0.67 -12.06 -9.62
N GLY A 17 -0.50 -11.35 -10.73
CA GLY A 17 -0.74 -9.92 -10.86
C GLY A 17 -2.22 -9.56 -10.99
N LYS A 18 -2.50 -8.25 -11.02
CA LYS A 18 -3.85 -7.71 -11.22
C LYS A 18 -4.41 -8.09 -12.58
N PHE A 19 -3.55 -8.14 -13.60
CA PHE A 19 -3.90 -8.46 -14.98
C PHE A 19 -3.26 -9.80 -15.37
N LYS A 20 -4.07 -10.70 -15.91
CA LYS A 20 -3.61 -11.99 -16.44
C LYS A 20 -2.88 -11.79 -17.78
N ARG A 21 -3.34 -10.83 -18.55
CA ARG A 21 -2.72 -10.40 -19.81
C ARG A 21 -2.53 -8.89 -19.77
N PHE A 22 -1.29 -8.45 -19.89
CA PHE A 22 -0.93 -7.03 -20.04
C PHE A 22 0.22 -6.96 -21.04
N VAL A 23 -0.10 -6.70 -22.31
CA VAL A 23 0.84 -6.81 -23.43
C VAL A 23 0.67 -5.62 -24.36
N ILE A 24 1.79 -5.08 -24.83
CA ILE A 24 1.85 -4.09 -25.91
C ILE A 24 2.48 -4.77 -27.12
N GLU A 25 1.78 -4.76 -28.25
CA GLU A 25 2.18 -5.40 -29.48
C GLU A 25 2.18 -4.38 -30.63
N ASP A 26 3.19 -4.47 -31.48
CA ASP A 26 3.25 -3.79 -32.77
C ASP A 26 2.78 -4.77 -33.83
N ASN A 27 1.71 -4.45 -34.51
CA ASN A 27 1.23 -5.17 -35.68
C ASN A 27 1.80 -4.45 -36.92
N ILE A 28 3.00 -4.87 -37.34
CA ILE A 28 3.80 -4.16 -38.34
C ILE A 28 2.97 -3.78 -39.57
N GLY A 29 2.86 -2.48 -39.80
CA GLY A 29 2.17 -1.87 -40.92
C GLY A 29 0.67 -1.63 -40.71
N GLU A 30 0.10 -1.95 -39.55
CA GLU A 30 -1.30 -1.72 -39.25
C GLU A 30 -1.51 -0.80 -38.04
N SER A 31 -1.18 -1.29 -36.83
CA SER A 31 -1.51 -0.57 -35.59
C SER A 31 -0.72 -1.10 -34.40
N MET A 32 -0.70 -0.31 -33.34
CA MET A 32 -0.23 -0.71 -32.02
C MET A 32 -1.39 -1.25 -31.19
N HIS A 33 -1.19 -2.35 -30.51
CA HIS A 33 -2.22 -3.00 -29.69
C HIS A 33 -1.83 -3.02 -28.23
N LEU A 34 -2.70 -2.53 -27.37
CA LEU A 34 -2.61 -2.68 -25.92
C LEU A 34 -3.65 -3.70 -25.48
N HIS A 35 -3.20 -4.80 -24.92
CA HIS A 35 -4.06 -5.84 -24.34
C HIS A 35 -4.07 -5.78 -22.84
N ILE A 36 -5.26 -5.67 -22.23
CA ILE A 36 -5.48 -5.73 -20.80
C ILE A 36 -6.56 -6.78 -20.54
N ASP A 37 -6.18 -7.97 -20.11
CA ASP A 37 -7.05 -9.15 -19.96
C ASP A 37 -7.84 -9.44 -21.28
N ASN A 38 -9.15 -9.21 -21.28
CA ASN A 38 -10.04 -9.41 -22.44
C ASN A 38 -10.27 -8.12 -23.24
N MET A 39 -9.68 -7.01 -22.82
CA MET A 39 -9.78 -5.74 -23.50
C MET A 39 -8.61 -5.58 -24.47
N ARG A 40 -8.88 -5.06 -25.65
CA ARG A 40 -7.89 -4.62 -26.62
C ARG A 40 -8.18 -3.18 -26.99
N VAL A 41 -7.15 -2.37 -26.98
CA VAL A 41 -7.18 -0.99 -27.48
C VAL A 41 -6.21 -0.89 -28.65
N ASP A 42 -6.72 -0.43 -29.78
CA ASP A 42 -5.95 -0.24 -30.99
C ASP A 42 -5.59 1.23 -31.15
N PHE A 43 -4.33 1.48 -31.48
CA PHE A 43 -3.80 2.82 -31.72
C PHE A 43 -3.12 2.88 -33.06
N THR A 44 -3.23 3.97 -33.77
CA THR A 44 -2.23 4.34 -34.76
C THR A 44 -0.89 4.59 -34.06
N ILE A 45 0.23 4.54 -34.77
CA ILE A 45 1.55 4.84 -34.21
C ILE A 45 1.55 6.24 -33.55
N LYS A 46 0.89 7.21 -34.16
CA LYS A 46 0.79 8.58 -33.64
C LYS A 46 0.04 8.62 -32.31
N GLU A 47 -1.14 8.02 -32.24
CA GLU A 47 -1.95 7.96 -31.02
C GLU A 47 -1.22 7.21 -29.89
N PHE A 48 -0.48 6.15 -30.23
CA PHE A 48 0.31 5.42 -29.25
C PHE A 48 1.48 6.27 -28.70
N LEU A 49 2.14 7.07 -29.54
CA LEU A 49 3.16 7.99 -29.10
C LEU A 49 2.57 9.09 -28.18
N GLU A 50 1.41 9.65 -28.54
CA GLU A 50 0.69 10.62 -27.72
C GLU A 50 0.28 10.01 -26.37
N PHE A 51 -0.28 8.80 -26.35
CA PHE A 51 -0.62 8.05 -25.15
C PHE A 51 0.61 7.79 -24.26
N SER A 52 1.72 7.36 -24.87
CA SER A 52 2.98 7.13 -24.16
C SER A 52 3.55 8.42 -23.56
N GLN A 53 3.41 9.54 -24.29
CA GLN A 53 3.80 10.84 -23.77
C GLN A 53 2.95 11.29 -22.60
N MET A 54 1.64 11.11 -22.67
CA MET A 54 0.71 11.42 -21.57
C MET A 54 1.02 10.57 -20.32
N ILE A 55 1.32 9.27 -20.48
CA ILE A 55 1.75 8.41 -19.36
C ILE A 55 3.05 8.94 -18.76
N ARG A 56 4.03 9.28 -19.60
CA ARG A 56 5.30 9.83 -19.15
C ARG A 56 5.14 11.15 -18.40
N GLU A 57 4.32 12.05 -18.90
CA GLU A 57 3.98 13.31 -18.23
C GLU A 57 3.29 13.06 -16.89
N SER A 58 2.33 12.13 -16.85
CA SER A 58 1.67 11.73 -15.61
C SER A 58 2.63 11.13 -14.58
N LEU A 59 3.62 10.35 -15.03
CA LEU A 59 4.67 9.82 -14.16
C LEU A 59 5.59 10.94 -13.67
N LEU A 60 5.95 11.89 -14.52
CA LEU A 60 6.73 13.07 -14.14
C LEU A 60 5.98 13.94 -13.13
N GLU A 61 4.67 14.13 -13.29
CA GLU A 61 3.82 14.83 -12.31
C GLU A 61 3.80 14.08 -10.97
N LEU A 62 3.74 12.75 -10.99
CA LEU A 62 3.82 11.93 -9.77
C LEU A 62 5.21 12.03 -9.11
N ASP A 63 6.29 12.10 -9.88
CA ASP A 63 7.64 12.32 -9.37
C ASP A 63 7.88 13.77 -8.91
N PHE A 64 7.15 14.74 -9.48
CA PHE A 64 7.23 16.16 -9.12
C PHE A 64 6.56 16.51 -7.80
N ILE A 65 5.88 15.59 -7.15
CA ILE A 65 5.43 15.81 -5.78
C ILE A 65 6.67 15.83 -4.88
N ASP A 66 7.36 16.97 -4.86
CA ASP A 66 8.52 17.31 -4.03
C ASP A 66 9.72 16.33 -4.09
N GLY A 67 9.97 15.70 -5.23
CA GLY A 67 11.15 14.85 -5.43
C GLY A 67 11.13 13.53 -4.65
N TYR A 68 9.99 13.11 -4.16
CA TYR A 68 9.84 11.80 -3.52
C TYR A 68 9.56 10.72 -4.55
N ASN A 69 10.46 9.76 -4.65
CA ASN A 69 10.32 8.62 -5.54
C ASN A 69 9.20 7.69 -5.05
N ILE A 70 8.17 7.52 -5.88
CA ILE A 70 7.01 6.63 -5.63
C ILE A 70 7.45 5.18 -5.37
N GLU A 71 8.57 4.74 -5.91
CA GLU A 71 9.15 3.41 -5.70
C GLU A 71 9.50 3.13 -4.22
N ASN A 72 9.64 4.19 -3.41
CA ASN A 72 9.89 4.06 -1.98
C ASN A 72 8.66 3.66 -1.17
N PHE A 73 7.46 3.68 -1.76
CA PHE A 73 6.22 3.32 -1.08
C PHE A 73 5.80 1.87 -1.36
N ASP A 74 5.21 1.25 -0.34
CA ASP A 74 4.60 -0.07 -0.47
C ASP A 74 3.38 -0.02 -1.39
N GLU A 75 3.22 -1.02 -2.26
CA GLU A 75 2.08 -1.09 -3.20
C GLU A 75 0.73 -1.07 -2.49
N HIS A 76 0.65 -1.65 -1.29
CA HIS A 76 -0.58 -1.61 -0.49
C HIS A 76 -0.91 -0.18 -0.08
N PHE A 77 0.10 0.59 0.34
CA PHE A 77 -0.05 2.01 0.66
C PHE A 77 -0.49 2.81 -0.56
N LEU A 78 0.13 2.61 -1.71
CA LEU A 78 -0.25 3.28 -2.96
C LEU A 78 -1.70 2.97 -3.36
N LYS A 79 -2.16 1.74 -3.17
CA LYS A 79 -3.58 1.37 -3.41
C LYS A 79 -4.54 2.07 -2.45
N GLU A 80 -4.16 2.22 -1.19
CA GLU A 80 -4.97 2.97 -0.22
C GLU A 80 -5.05 4.46 -0.58
N CYS A 81 -3.96 5.02 -1.07
CA CYS A 81 -3.87 6.43 -1.46
C CYS A 81 -4.53 6.74 -2.80
N ALA A 82 -4.66 5.78 -3.72
CA ALA A 82 -5.04 6.00 -5.12
C ALA A 82 -6.30 6.88 -5.30
N ASN A 83 -7.29 6.75 -4.41
CA ASN A 83 -8.51 7.55 -4.46
C ASN A 83 -8.32 9.00 -3.97
N PHE A 84 -7.22 9.29 -3.29
CA PHE A 84 -6.94 10.59 -2.67
C PHE A 84 -5.85 11.35 -3.40
N LEU A 85 -4.97 10.66 -4.15
CA LEU A 85 -3.87 11.29 -4.89
C LEU A 85 -4.28 12.49 -5.74
N PRO A 86 -5.44 12.48 -6.43
CA PRO A 86 -5.90 13.66 -7.18
C PRO A 86 -6.17 14.90 -6.31
N LYS A 87 -6.27 14.73 -4.99
CA LYS A 87 -6.49 15.79 -4.01
C LYS A 87 -5.24 16.14 -3.20
N LEU A 88 -4.11 15.52 -3.53
CA LEU A 88 -2.85 15.78 -2.85
C LEU A 88 -2.35 17.18 -3.22
N LYS A 89 -2.10 18.01 -2.20
CA LYS A 89 -1.59 19.38 -2.37
C LYS A 89 -0.09 19.46 -2.21
N ASN A 90 0.41 18.84 -1.14
CA ASN A 90 1.84 18.81 -0.87
C ASN A 90 2.20 17.67 0.09
N ILE A 91 3.49 17.40 0.19
CA ILE A 91 4.08 16.47 1.15
C ILE A 91 5.08 17.28 1.98
N LYS A 92 5.07 17.09 3.32
CA LYS A 92 6.01 17.75 4.23
C LYS A 92 6.71 16.74 5.10
N ILE A 93 7.98 16.99 5.38
CA ILE A 93 8.70 16.31 6.43
C ILE A 93 8.50 17.09 7.73
N GLU A 94 7.98 16.42 8.73
CA GLU A 94 7.68 16.96 10.06
C GLU A 94 8.37 16.12 11.12
N GLU A 95 8.52 16.67 12.30
CA GLU A 95 9.04 15.97 13.45
C GLU A 95 7.92 15.77 14.48
N ILE A 96 7.74 14.53 14.93
CA ILE A 96 6.72 14.16 15.90
C ILE A 96 7.28 13.17 16.93
N GLU A 97 6.78 13.22 18.15
CA GLU A 97 7.10 12.23 19.18
C GLU A 97 6.33 10.93 18.94
N LEU A 98 6.99 9.78 19.04
CA LEU A 98 6.38 8.46 18.78
C LEU A 98 5.17 8.18 19.67
N SER A 99 5.14 8.71 20.89
CA SER A 99 4.02 8.56 21.84
C SER A 99 2.69 9.14 21.32
N LYS A 100 2.76 10.11 20.39
CA LYS A 100 1.58 10.73 19.77
C LYS A 100 0.99 9.92 18.63
N LEU A 101 1.72 8.92 18.12
CA LEU A 101 1.33 8.14 16.97
C LEU A 101 0.41 6.97 17.35
N ASN A 102 -0.59 6.74 16.53
CA ASN A 102 -1.49 5.61 16.62
C ASN A 102 -1.29 4.65 15.43
N CYS A 103 -1.41 3.37 15.70
CA CYS A 103 -1.33 2.31 14.70
C CYS A 103 -2.71 1.74 14.40
N ILE A 104 -2.91 1.34 13.16
CA ILE A 104 -4.13 0.66 12.71
C ILE A 104 -3.94 -0.83 12.90
N VAL A 105 -4.81 -1.47 13.68
CA VAL A 105 -4.77 -2.91 13.90
C VAL A 105 -6.15 -3.54 13.66
N HIS A 106 -6.13 -4.79 13.21
CA HIS A 106 -7.34 -5.61 13.14
C HIS A 106 -7.61 -6.23 14.50
N SER A 107 -8.83 -6.08 15.01
CA SER A 107 -9.16 -6.44 16.39
C SER A 107 -9.25 -7.95 16.65
N ASN A 108 -9.44 -8.76 15.61
CA ASN A 108 -9.60 -10.21 15.73
C ASN A 108 -9.00 -10.93 14.53
N TYR A 109 -7.73 -11.28 14.59
CA TYR A 109 -7.05 -12.09 13.55
C TYR A 109 -7.64 -13.51 13.42
N ARG A 110 -8.40 -13.96 14.43
CA ARG A 110 -8.94 -15.32 14.51
C ARG A 110 -10.44 -15.41 14.24
N SER A 111 -11.10 -14.27 14.03
CA SER A 111 -12.53 -14.26 13.73
C SER A 111 -12.75 -13.81 12.28
N ASP A 112 -13.84 -14.32 11.69
CA ASP A 112 -14.31 -13.86 10.37
C ASP A 112 -14.62 -12.36 10.32
N LEU A 113 -14.57 -11.67 11.47
CA LEU A 113 -14.91 -10.27 11.66
C LEU A 113 -13.64 -9.45 11.94
N ASN A 114 -13.03 -8.97 10.90
CA ASN A 114 -11.77 -8.22 10.94
C ASN A 114 -12.04 -6.72 11.16
N LEU A 115 -12.43 -6.37 12.41
CA LEU A 115 -12.70 -4.97 12.77
C LEU A 115 -11.39 -4.20 12.94
N ILE A 116 -11.38 -2.96 12.52
CA ILE A 116 -10.23 -2.05 12.59
C ILE A 116 -10.33 -1.20 13.85
N LYS A 117 -9.22 -0.99 14.54
CA LYS A 117 -9.11 -0.05 15.66
C LYS A 117 -7.77 0.68 15.63
N LEU A 118 -7.75 1.88 16.21
CA LEU A 118 -6.52 2.61 16.50
C LEU A 118 -6.01 2.23 17.88
N VAL A 119 -4.70 2.01 17.97
CA VAL A 119 -4.03 1.70 19.23
C VAL A 119 -2.69 2.41 19.28
N PRO A 120 -2.17 2.75 20.48
CA PRO A 120 -0.80 3.23 20.66
C PRO A 120 0.22 2.20 20.15
N ILE A 121 1.42 2.65 19.78
CA ILE A 121 2.51 1.79 19.27
C ILE A 121 2.77 0.59 20.20
N VAL A 122 2.75 0.80 21.51
CA VAL A 122 2.99 -0.27 22.49
C VAL A 122 1.98 -1.42 22.47
N LYS A 123 0.84 -1.24 21.81
CA LYS A 123 -0.23 -2.25 21.72
C LYS A 123 -0.19 -3.08 20.45
N ILE A 124 0.66 -2.72 19.49
CA ILE A 124 0.73 -3.49 18.23
C ILE A 124 1.55 -4.77 18.38
N PRO A 125 1.24 -5.82 17.61
CA PRO A 125 1.94 -7.11 17.68
C PRO A 125 3.46 -6.98 17.45
N ALA A 126 3.90 -6.13 16.51
CA ALA A 126 5.32 -5.93 16.22
C ALA A 126 6.11 -5.37 17.43
N TYR A 127 5.56 -4.36 18.13
CA TYR A 127 6.21 -3.84 19.34
C TYR A 127 6.27 -4.88 20.45
N LYS A 128 5.16 -5.57 20.72
CA LYS A 128 5.09 -6.65 21.72
C LYS A 128 6.09 -7.76 21.44
N TYR A 129 6.24 -8.14 20.15
CA TYR A 129 7.24 -9.13 19.73
C TYR A 129 8.66 -8.69 20.13
N LEU A 130 9.02 -7.43 19.86
CA LEU A 130 10.31 -6.88 20.22
C LEU A 130 10.54 -6.80 21.74
N GLN A 131 9.46 -6.77 22.53
CA GLN A 131 9.48 -6.84 23.99
C GLN A 131 9.43 -8.30 24.53
N GLY A 132 9.46 -9.32 23.66
CA GLY A 132 9.47 -10.73 24.04
C GLY A 132 8.11 -11.45 23.96
N ASP A 133 6.99 -10.75 23.79
CA ASP A 133 5.67 -11.36 23.58
C ASP A 133 5.44 -11.64 22.08
N LYS A 134 5.84 -12.85 21.67
CA LYS A 134 5.86 -13.24 20.24
C LYS A 134 4.50 -13.74 19.71
N LYS A 135 3.56 -14.07 20.59
CA LYS A 135 2.35 -14.84 20.26
C LYS A 135 1.48 -14.17 19.20
N ASP A 136 1.14 -12.92 19.38
CA ASP A 136 0.24 -12.21 18.48
C ASP A 136 0.90 -11.94 17.11
N PHE A 137 2.21 -11.66 17.12
CA PHE A 137 2.95 -11.33 15.91
C PHE A 137 3.18 -12.55 15.00
N LEU A 138 3.53 -13.69 15.56
CA LEU A 138 3.71 -14.93 14.82
C LEU A 138 2.39 -15.47 14.23
N ASN A 139 1.27 -15.18 14.87
CA ASN A 139 -0.06 -15.53 14.36
C ASN A 139 -0.58 -14.55 13.28
N TYR A 140 0.10 -13.44 13.08
CA TYR A 140 -0.25 -12.43 12.08
C TYR A 140 0.38 -12.81 10.73
N GLY A 141 -0.35 -13.61 9.95
CA GLY A 141 0.11 -14.21 8.70
C GLY A 141 0.16 -13.23 7.53
N GLN A 142 0.96 -12.18 7.61
CA GLN A 142 1.30 -11.37 6.45
C GLN A 142 2.57 -11.90 5.79
N PHE A 143 2.49 -12.14 4.49
CA PHE A 143 3.65 -12.36 3.65
C PHE A 143 3.83 -11.16 2.74
N ASN A 144 5.07 -10.73 2.56
CA ASN A 144 5.36 -9.74 1.54
C ASN A 144 5.33 -10.38 0.14
N TYR A 145 5.46 -9.56 -0.91
CA TYR A 145 5.52 -10.00 -2.30
C TYR A 145 6.66 -10.99 -2.60
N PHE A 146 7.72 -10.98 -1.80
CA PHE A 146 8.90 -11.84 -1.94
C PHE A 146 8.79 -13.13 -1.11
N GLY A 147 7.65 -13.40 -0.48
CA GLY A 147 7.45 -14.58 0.36
C GLY A 147 8.19 -14.55 1.70
N MET A 148 8.82 -13.42 2.07
CA MET A 148 9.43 -13.28 3.40
C MET A 148 8.35 -13.16 4.47
N ASN A 149 8.49 -13.90 5.56
CA ASN A 149 7.60 -13.79 6.70
C ASN A 149 7.83 -12.49 7.49
N ASN A 150 6.85 -12.11 8.28
CA ASN A 150 6.88 -10.87 9.06
C ASN A 150 8.01 -10.84 10.08
N GLU A 151 8.35 -11.97 10.68
CA GLU A 151 9.41 -12.06 11.69
C GLU A 151 10.75 -11.66 11.10
N LYS A 152 11.15 -12.27 9.99
CA LYS A 152 12.39 -11.93 9.31
C LYS A 152 12.42 -10.46 8.91
N ARG A 153 11.35 -9.95 8.30
CA ARG A 153 11.24 -8.53 7.91
C ARG A 153 11.41 -7.57 9.09
N LEU A 154 10.83 -7.92 10.25
CA LEU A 154 10.94 -7.08 11.45
C LEU A 154 12.37 -7.08 11.99
N LEU A 155 13.03 -8.25 12.04
CA LEU A 155 14.40 -8.38 12.51
C LEU A 155 15.39 -7.70 11.57
N ASP A 156 15.25 -7.89 10.25
CA ASP A 156 16.06 -7.20 9.24
C ASP A 156 15.90 -5.67 9.36
N LEU A 157 14.69 -5.19 9.69
CA LEU A 157 14.43 -3.77 9.90
C LEU A 157 15.11 -3.25 11.18
N VAL A 158 15.16 -4.03 12.26
CA VAL A 158 15.90 -3.68 13.48
C VAL A 158 17.37 -3.47 13.15
N GLU A 159 17.99 -4.41 12.44
CA GLU A 159 19.41 -4.32 12.07
C GLU A 159 19.66 -3.16 11.09
N SER A 160 18.76 -2.95 10.15
CA SER A 160 18.87 -1.82 9.22
C SER A 160 18.82 -0.48 9.93
N ILE A 161 17.90 -0.28 10.88
CA ILE A 161 17.80 0.99 11.65
C ILE A 161 19.00 1.18 12.56
N LYS A 162 19.53 0.12 13.19
CA LYS A 162 20.75 0.20 13.99
C LYS A 162 21.98 0.60 13.19
N THR A 163 22.10 0.06 11.96
CA THR A 163 23.29 0.25 11.14
C THR A 163 23.25 1.54 10.35
N ASN A 164 22.09 1.86 9.75
CA ASN A 164 21.96 2.96 8.79
C ASN A 164 21.23 4.18 9.37
N GLY A 165 20.63 4.05 10.55
CA GLY A 165 19.81 5.10 11.17
C GLY A 165 18.39 5.16 10.58
N TYR A 166 17.68 6.25 10.92
CA TYR A 166 16.33 6.53 10.43
C TYR A 166 16.21 8.03 10.09
N PRO A 167 15.59 8.39 8.93
CA PRO A 167 15.12 7.50 7.87
C PRO A 167 16.28 6.96 7.00
N TYR A 168 16.14 5.75 6.50
CA TYR A 168 17.07 5.16 5.55
C TYR A 168 16.41 5.02 4.19
N LEU A 169 17.09 5.45 3.12
CA LEU A 169 16.57 5.49 1.74
C LEU A 169 15.19 6.18 1.66
N ASP A 170 15.03 7.29 2.35
CA ASP A 170 13.79 8.10 2.38
C ASP A 170 12.51 7.33 2.78
N LYS A 171 12.67 6.19 3.45
CA LYS A 171 11.56 5.40 3.96
C LYS A 171 11.05 5.95 5.30
N TYR A 172 10.24 6.99 5.22
CA TYR A 172 9.62 7.62 6.37
C TYR A 172 8.41 6.84 6.90
N ILE A 173 8.04 7.09 8.15
CA ILE A 173 6.69 6.82 8.66
C ILE A 173 5.77 7.82 7.99
N VAL A 174 4.64 7.36 7.42
CA VAL A 174 3.72 8.20 6.65
C VAL A 174 2.44 8.43 7.42
N LEU A 175 2.03 9.70 7.48
CA LEU A 175 0.76 10.15 8.04
C LEU A 175 -0.01 10.97 6.98
N PHE A 176 -1.32 11.12 7.20
CA PHE A 176 -2.13 12.07 6.44
C PHE A 176 -2.45 13.30 7.30
N ASN A 177 -2.73 14.45 6.67
CA ASN A 177 -3.16 15.64 7.39
C ASN A 177 -4.45 15.37 8.17
N GLY A 178 -4.56 15.97 9.35
CA GLY A 178 -5.71 15.79 10.25
C GLY A 178 -5.74 14.47 11.03
N GLU A 179 -4.70 13.63 10.90
CA GLU A 179 -4.58 12.34 11.60
C GLU A 179 -3.20 12.16 12.23
N ASP A 180 -3.17 11.43 13.34
CA ASP A 180 -1.93 10.89 13.94
C ASP A 180 -1.87 9.36 13.80
N SER A 181 -2.68 8.81 12.90
CA SER A 181 -2.67 7.38 12.56
C SER A 181 -1.64 7.09 11.47
N ILE A 182 -0.79 6.11 11.73
CA ILE A 182 0.24 5.67 10.79
C ILE A 182 -0.42 4.97 9.60
N ARG A 183 -0.23 5.53 8.41
CA ARG A 183 -0.70 4.96 7.14
C ARG A 183 0.30 3.97 6.55
N ASP A 184 1.58 4.28 6.64
CA ASP A 184 2.68 3.35 6.34
C ASP A 184 3.78 3.47 7.38
N GLY A 185 4.54 2.39 7.60
CA GLY A 185 5.68 2.37 8.50
C GLY A 185 5.38 2.00 9.96
N GLN A 186 4.29 1.27 10.25
CA GLN A 186 3.98 0.81 11.61
C GLN A 186 5.10 -0.07 12.21
N HIS A 187 5.76 -0.91 11.41
CA HIS A 187 6.93 -1.69 11.86
C HIS A 187 8.11 -0.79 12.17
N ARG A 188 8.36 0.26 11.35
CA ARG A 188 9.39 1.26 11.61
C ARG A 188 9.15 1.98 12.94
N ALA A 189 7.90 2.39 13.19
CA ALA A 189 7.53 3.02 14.46
C ALA A 189 7.73 2.07 15.66
N ALA A 190 7.39 0.79 15.52
CA ALA A 190 7.62 -0.22 16.57
C ALA A 190 9.11 -0.39 16.89
N VAL A 191 9.94 -0.50 15.85
CA VAL A 191 11.39 -0.65 16.00
C VAL A 191 12.02 0.58 16.64
N LEU A 192 11.66 1.79 16.18
CA LEU A 192 12.15 3.04 16.75
C LEU A 192 11.74 3.20 18.21
N ALA A 193 10.49 2.88 18.56
CA ALA A 193 10.01 2.89 19.94
C ALA A 193 10.74 1.86 20.84
N HIS A 194 11.08 0.70 20.28
CA HIS A 194 11.86 -0.33 20.98
C HIS A 194 13.31 0.12 21.23
N LEU A 195 13.96 0.73 20.23
CA LEU A 195 15.37 1.11 20.33
C LEU A 195 15.60 2.41 21.12
N TYR A 196 14.72 3.38 20.97
CA TYR A 196 14.93 4.75 21.47
C TYR A 196 13.86 5.22 22.45
N GLY A 197 12.82 4.43 22.68
CA GLY A 197 11.70 4.78 23.56
C GLY A 197 10.62 5.63 22.90
N LEU A 198 9.48 5.78 23.60
CA LEU A 198 8.28 6.46 23.07
C LEU A 198 8.43 7.98 22.96
N HIS A 199 9.30 8.59 23.75
CA HIS A 199 9.55 10.04 23.72
C HIS A 199 10.55 10.45 22.62
N PHE A 200 11.05 9.48 21.85
CA PHE A 200 11.92 9.77 20.73
C PHE A 200 11.16 10.53 19.65
N LYS A 201 11.75 11.64 19.20
CA LYS A 201 11.23 12.43 18.09
C LYS A 201 11.71 11.87 16.77
N VAL A 202 10.79 11.62 15.87
CA VAL A 202 11.06 11.05 14.56
C VAL A 202 10.62 11.99 13.46
N LYS A 203 11.37 12.01 12.37
CA LYS A 203 10.94 12.64 11.14
C LYS A 203 9.87 11.76 10.49
N ILE A 204 8.74 12.35 10.14
CA ILE A 204 7.64 11.69 9.43
C ILE A 204 7.40 12.40 8.10
N MET A 205 6.78 11.70 7.17
CA MET A 205 6.28 12.27 5.93
C MET A 205 4.77 12.44 6.05
N ARG A 206 4.29 13.68 5.98
CA ARG A 206 2.86 13.97 6.05
C ARG A 206 2.31 14.40 4.71
N PHE A 207 1.30 13.67 4.23
CA PHE A 207 0.58 13.97 3.01
C PHE A 207 -0.59 14.89 3.31
N TYR A 208 -0.65 16.02 2.61
CA TYR A 208 -1.68 17.03 2.76
C TYR A 208 -2.66 16.96 1.59
N PHE A 209 -3.86 16.51 1.87
CA PHE A 209 -4.96 16.41 0.89
C PHE A 209 -5.99 17.52 1.09
N ASP A 210 -6.71 17.88 0.01
CA ASP A 210 -7.89 18.71 0.08
C ASP A 210 -9.09 17.96 0.64
N GLY A 211 -9.83 18.67 1.51
CA GLY A 211 -11.02 18.12 2.16
C GLY A 211 -10.71 17.05 3.18
N GLU A 212 -11.75 16.37 3.66
CA GLU A 212 -11.67 15.36 4.73
C GLU A 212 -11.90 13.92 4.24
N SER A 213 -12.03 13.71 2.94
CA SER A 213 -12.37 12.40 2.36
C SER A 213 -11.30 11.33 2.60
N HIS A 214 -10.06 11.74 2.91
CA HIS A 214 -8.93 10.89 3.26
C HIS A 214 -8.94 10.43 4.71
N LEU A 215 -9.70 11.10 5.59
CA LEU A 215 -9.76 10.76 7.01
C LEU A 215 -10.38 9.37 7.21
N MET A 216 -9.77 8.58 8.09
CA MET A 216 -10.24 7.24 8.39
C MET A 216 -11.46 7.28 9.32
N ASN A 217 -12.63 6.97 8.79
CA ASN A 217 -13.82 6.76 9.61
C ASN A 217 -13.93 5.29 10.04
N ILE A 218 -13.31 4.96 11.17
CA ILE A 218 -13.26 3.59 11.71
C ILE A 218 -14.64 3.04 11.99
N ASN A 219 -15.53 3.82 12.56
CA ASN A 219 -16.90 3.39 12.87
C ASN A 219 -17.67 3.02 11.59
N LYS A 220 -17.58 3.85 10.55
CA LYS A 220 -18.21 3.58 9.24
C LYS A 220 -17.59 2.35 8.56
N ASN A 221 -16.28 2.17 8.67
CA ASN A 221 -15.59 1.00 8.11
C ASN A 221 -15.97 -0.28 8.86
N ASN A 222 -16.00 -0.26 10.19
CA ASN A 222 -16.41 -1.39 11.01
C ASN A 222 -17.88 -1.75 10.75
N PHE A 223 -18.76 -0.78 10.60
CA PHE A 223 -20.17 -1.01 10.25
C PHE A 223 -20.30 -1.71 8.88
N LYS A 224 -19.55 -1.24 7.85
CA LYS A 224 -19.52 -1.90 6.54
C LYS A 224 -19.01 -3.34 6.60
N ILE A 225 -17.97 -3.59 7.42
CA ILE A 225 -17.43 -4.94 7.63
C ILE A 225 -18.48 -5.84 8.29
N GLY A 226 -19.14 -5.33 9.33
CA GLY A 226 -20.23 -6.05 10.03
C GLY A 226 -21.38 -6.41 9.10
N LEU A 227 -21.85 -5.48 8.27
CA LEU A 227 -22.91 -5.73 7.28
C LEU A 227 -22.51 -6.81 6.27
N LYS A 228 -21.29 -6.73 5.70
CA LYS A 228 -20.80 -7.74 4.75
C LYS A 228 -20.70 -9.13 5.40
N TRP A 229 -20.23 -9.20 6.64
CA TRP A 229 -20.15 -10.44 7.39
C TRP A 229 -21.53 -11.05 7.62
N PHE A 230 -22.51 -10.25 8.08
CA PHE A 230 -23.88 -10.69 8.31
C PHE A 230 -24.53 -11.20 7.03
N ALA A 231 -24.39 -10.48 5.92
CA ALA A 231 -24.90 -10.90 4.63
C ALA A 231 -24.30 -12.25 4.17
N ARG A 232 -22.97 -12.43 4.31
CA ARG A 232 -22.30 -13.70 3.98
C ARG A 232 -22.77 -14.86 4.86
N LYS A 233 -22.95 -14.62 6.17
CA LYS A 233 -23.41 -15.63 7.11
C LYS A 233 -24.85 -16.06 6.82
N SER A 234 -25.73 -15.12 6.51
CA SER A 234 -27.12 -15.37 6.12
C SER A 234 -27.19 -16.15 4.80
N TYR A 235 -26.39 -15.77 3.80
CA TYR A 235 -26.30 -16.50 2.53
C TYR A 235 -25.82 -17.95 2.71
N ARG A 236 -24.76 -18.17 3.51
CA ARG A 236 -24.25 -19.53 3.81
C ARG A 236 -25.29 -20.39 4.56
N LYS A 237 -26.09 -19.77 5.44
CA LYS A 237 -27.18 -20.46 6.15
C LYS A 237 -28.27 -20.86 5.15
N PHE A 238 -28.67 -19.95 4.27
CA PHE A 238 -29.69 -20.20 3.24
C PHE A 238 -29.26 -21.34 2.28
N LYS A 239 -28.01 -21.33 1.82
CA LYS A 239 -27.46 -22.39 0.92
C LYS A 239 -27.39 -23.79 1.56
N ARG A 240 -27.53 -23.93 2.87
CA ARG A 240 -27.59 -25.25 3.57
C ARG A 240 -28.98 -25.83 3.60
N TYR A 241 -30.02 -25.07 3.24
CA TYR A 241 -31.42 -25.50 3.26
C TYR A 241 -31.98 -25.70 1.82
N ILE A 242 -31.18 -25.49 0.81
CA ILE A 242 -31.41 -25.82 -0.59
C ILE A 242 -30.45 -26.96 -0.99
#